data_0c4babd91f6d254844cb151f7fa5ff49
#
_entry.id   0c4babd91f6d254844cb151f7fa5ff49
#
_cell.length_a   1.000
_cell.length_b   1.000
_cell.length_c   1.000
_cell.angle_alpha   90.00
_cell.angle_beta   90.00
_cell.angle_gamma   90.00
#
_symmetry.space_group_name_H-M   'P 1'
#
loop_
_entity.id
_entity.type
_entity.pdbx_description
1 polymer ?
#
loop_
_entity_poly.entity_id
_entity_poly.type
_entity_poly.pdbx_seq_one_letter_code
_entity_poly.pdbx_strand_id
1 'polypeptide(L)'
;VSHSRAPGGGETCHDMRVSETTETALASSLTEAGPLILQAFAWDMRADASHWRYLADHASAIADLGVSVVWLPPAYKGKGGIHDVGYGVYDLYDLGEFDQKGTVPTKYGTKDEYLAAIDALHAEGVGVAADIVLNHRMGADASEKVLATPIDPEDRRKETGPPEVIEAWTRFTFPGRAGAYSDFTWDWTCFHGIDWDEATKRNGLWLFEGKQWNDNVTAELGNYDYLMGCDVHVTDPAVSAELDRWGRWYVETTGVDALRLDAVKHVGSDFYARWLAELRASTGRALPAVGEYWNGDVTELERYLAAVPDVMLFDVPLHYRLHEASTCDGNVDLSRLWEGTLTKSDPSRSVTFVENHDTQPG
;
A
#
# COMPACT_ATOMS: atom_id res chain seq x y z
N VAL A 1 65.68 -26.34 1.19
CA VAL A 1 66.06 -25.02 1.67
C VAL A 1 65.04 -24.00 1.22
N SER A 2 64.47 -23.34 2.23
CA SER A 2 63.66 -22.09 2.26
C SER A 2 62.25 -22.07 1.62
N HIS A 3 61.28 -22.02 2.54
CA HIS A 3 59.91 -21.63 2.36
C HIS A 3 59.76 -20.13 2.08
N SER A 4 58.78 -19.76 1.21
CA SER A 4 58.13 -18.48 1.29
C SER A 4 56.64 -18.63 1.14
N ARG A 5 55.92 -18.26 2.21
CA ARG A 5 54.45 -18.14 2.29
C ARG A 5 54.04 -16.89 1.50
N ALA A 6 52.95 -17.01 0.72
CA ALA A 6 52.15 -15.88 0.25
C ALA A 6 51.06 -15.55 1.26
N PRO A 7 50.67 -14.29 1.46
CA PRO A 7 49.63 -13.86 2.39
C PRO A 7 48.24 -13.99 1.72
N GLY A 8 47.29 -14.60 2.43
CA GLY A 8 45.89 -14.61 2.06
C GLY A 8 45.24 -13.24 2.28
N GLY A 9 44.66 -12.71 1.22
CA GLY A 9 43.75 -11.56 1.31
C GLY A 9 42.36 -12.07 1.71
N GLY A 10 41.98 -11.84 2.94
CA GLY A 10 40.59 -11.96 3.37
C GLY A 10 39.84 -10.71 2.94
N GLU A 11 38.93 -10.83 2.01
CA GLU A 11 37.88 -9.84 1.79
C GLU A 11 36.92 -9.90 2.96
N THR A 12 36.97 -8.89 3.82
CA THR A 12 35.97 -8.64 4.85
C THR A 12 34.72 -8.07 4.18
N CYS A 13 33.66 -8.88 4.12
CA CYS A 13 32.30 -8.36 3.96
C CYS A 13 32.10 -7.24 5.01
N HIS A 14 31.96 -6.01 4.55
CA HIS A 14 31.44 -4.92 5.37
C HIS A 14 29.95 -5.19 5.57
N ASP A 15 29.64 -5.80 6.70
CA ASP A 15 28.32 -5.86 7.29
C ASP A 15 27.95 -4.40 7.68
N MET A 16 27.32 -3.66 6.78
CA MET A 16 26.75 -2.34 7.09
C MET A 16 25.48 -2.59 7.91
N ARG A 17 25.65 -2.82 9.20
CA ARG A 17 24.56 -2.68 10.17
C ARG A 17 24.22 -1.19 10.21
N VAL A 18 23.06 -0.85 9.69
CA VAL A 18 22.39 0.41 10.05
C VAL A 18 22.33 0.42 11.58
N SER A 19 22.90 1.43 12.21
CA SER A 19 23.04 1.42 13.67
C SER A 19 21.65 1.43 14.32
N GLU A 20 21.43 0.60 15.33
CA GLU A 20 20.20 0.55 16.14
C GLU A 20 19.75 1.94 16.61
N THR A 21 20.69 2.88 16.74
CA THR A 21 20.44 4.28 17.11
C THR A 21 19.69 5.07 16.04
N THR A 22 19.90 4.79 14.73
CA THR A 22 19.22 5.50 13.64
C THR A 22 17.79 4.98 13.50
N GLU A 23 17.59 3.68 13.63
CA GLU A 23 16.28 3.04 13.53
C GLU A 23 15.35 3.45 14.68
N THR A 24 15.89 3.49 15.91
CA THR A 24 15.15 3.97 17.10
C THR A 24 14.83 5.46 17.01
N ALA A 25 15.73 6.28 16.48
CA ALA A 25 15.51 7.72 16.30
C ALA A 25 14.43 7.99 15.23
N LEU A 26 14.41 7.22 14.12
CA LEU A 26 13.42 7.37 13.06
C LEU A 26 12.03 6.91 13.50
N ALA A 27 11.94 5.75 14.15
CA ALA A 27 10.68 5.27 14.75
C ALA A 27 10.13 6.26 15.78
N SER A 28 11.00 6.90 16.57
CA SER A 28 10.64 7.97 17.51
C SER A 28 10.14 9.21 16.78
N SER A 29 10.77 9.63 15.68
CA SER A 29 10.39 10.84 14.94
C SER A 29 9.00 10.74 14.31
N LEU A 30 8.57 9.54 13.89
CA LEU A 30 7.24 9.30 13.34
C LEU A 30 6.12 9.29 14.40
N THR A 31 6.48 9.08 15.68
CA THR A 31 5.53 9.07 16.78
C THR A 31 5.57 10.36 17.62
N GLU A 32 6.55 11.23 17.40
CA GLU A 32 6.62 12.55 18.04
C GLU A 32 5.66 13.54 17.36
N ALA A 33 5.03 14.41 18.14
CA ALA A 33 4.15 15.46 17.63
C ALA A 33 4.98 16.43 16.78
N GLY A 34 4.88 16.30 15.45
CA GLY A 34 5.48 17.23 14.51
C GLY A 34 6.34 16.70 13.37
N PRO A 35 6.46 15.36 13.09
CA PRO A 35 7.20 14.92 11.92
C PRO A 35 6.51 15.43 10.64
N LEU A 36 7.32 15.92 9.70
CA LEU A 36 6.85 16.33 8.38
C LEU A 36 6.96 15.16 7.41
N ILE A 37 5.81 14.69 6.91
CA ILE A 37 5.75 13.65 5.88
C ILE A 37 5.56 14.32 4.53
N LEU A 38 6.44 14.05 3.58
CA LEU A 38 6.31 14.48 2.19
C LEU A 38 5.77 13.32 1.34
N GLN A 39 4.55 13.47 0.78
CA GLN A 39 4.12 12.62 -0.33
C GLN A 39 4.93 12.99 -1.57
N ALA A 40 5.82 12.13 -2.01
CA ALA A 40 6.80 12.41 -3.06
C ALA A 40 6.33 11.98 -4.46
N PHE A 41 5.03 12.00 -4.73
CA PHE A 41 4.45 11.67 -6.03
C PHE A 41 3.13 12.39 -6.25
N ALA A 42 2.70 12.44 -7.51
CA ALA A 42 1.41 12.93 -7.94
C ALA A 42 0.80 11.97 -8.96
N TRP A 43 -0.52 12.04 -9.17
CA TRP A 43 -1.23 11.14 -10.08
C TRP A 43 -0.71 11.25 -11.52
N ASP A 44 -0.52 12.47 -12.02
CA ASP A 44 -0.16 12.77 -13.42
C ASP A 44 1.35 12.84 -13.69
N MET A 45 2.16 12.13 -12.90
CA MET A 45 3.59 12.06 -13.16
C MET A 45 3.90 11.37 -14.50
N ARG A 46 5.04 11.77 -15.10
CA ARG A 46 5.53 11.18 -16.34
C ARG A 46 5.78 9.69 -16.20
N ALA A 47 5.41 8.93 -17.24
CA ALA A 47 5.68 7.50 -17.34
C ALA A 47 7.02 7.26 -18.06
N ASP A 48 8.12 7.73 -17.49
CA ASP A 48 9.46 7.71 -18.07
C ASP A 48 10.51 6.97 -17.22
N ALA A 49 10.06 6.31 -16.15
CA ALA A 49 10.90 5.54 -15.23
C ALA A 49 12.06 6.35 -14.64
N SER A 50 11.87 7.66 -14.40
CA SER A 50 12.94 8.54 -13.90
C SER A 50 12.79 8.96 -12.44
N HIS A 51 11.66 8.65 -11.81
CA HIS A 51 11.28 9.22 -10.53
C HIS A 51 12.22 8.82 -9.38
N TRP A 52 12.63 7.55 -9.33
CA TRP A 52 13.55 7.08 -8.28
C TRP A 52 14.91 7.80 -8.37
N ARG A 53 15.45 8.00 -9.58
CA ARG A 53 16.68 8.79 -9.76
C ARG A 53 16.48 10.23 -9.34
N TYR A 54 15.34 10.82 -9.71
CA TYR A 54 15.03 12.19 -9.30
C TYR A 54 15.03 12.33 -7.76
N LEU A 55 14.43 11.40 -7.03
CA LEU A 55 14.42 11.44 -5.56
C LEU A 55 15.84 11.26 -4.98
N ALA A 56 16.62 10.32 -5.51
CA ALA A 56 18.01 10.15 -5.10
C ALA A 56 18.84 11.44 -5.30
N ASP A 57 18.70 12.09 -6.45
CA ASP A 57 19.41 13.33 -6.78
C ASP A 57 18.99 14.54 -5.92
N HIS A 58 17.79 14.47 -5.31
CA HIS A 58 17.22 15.56 -4.52
C HIS A 58 17.11 15.26 -3.02
N ALA A 59 17.66 14.14 -2.55
CA ALA A 59 17.55 13.72 -1.15
C ALA A 59 18.04 14.79 -0.16
N SER A 60 19.18 15.42 -0.42
CA SER A 60 19.71 16.52 0.39
C SER A 60 18.77 17.74 0.42
N ALA A 61 18.21 18.13 -0.73
CA ALA A 61 17.27 19.25 -0.78
C ALA A 61 15.96 18.92 -0.01
N ILE A 62 15.51 17.68 -0.02
CA ILE A 62 14.35 17.21 0.76
C ILE A 62 14.66 17.32 2.26
N ALA A 63 15.83 16.88 2.69
CA ALA A 63 16.29 17.01 4.07
C ALA A 63 16.39 18.47 4.53
N ASP A 64 16.92 19.35 3.68
CA ASP A 64 17.04 20.79 3.96
C ASP A 64 15.69 21.49 4.17
N LEU A 65 14.60 20.96 3.62
CA LEU A 65 13.23 21.41 3.87
C LEU A 65 12.69 20.97 5.24
N GLY A 66 13.43 20.17 5.99
CA GLY A 66 13.01 19.63 7.28
C GLY A 66 12.05 18.45 7.17
N VAL A 67 11.98 17.79 6.01
CA VAL A 67 11.18 16.56 5.81
C VAL A 67 11.78 15.45 6.66
N SER A 68 10.95 14.82 7.50
CA SER A 68 11.36 13.70 8.34
C SER A 68 11.18 12.36 7.64
N VAL A 69 10.14 12.24 6.81
CA VAL A 69 9.77 11.01 6.12
C VAL A 69 9.26 11.33 4.72
N VAL A 70 9.67 10.54 3.75
CA VAL A 70 9.14 10.57 2.38
C VAL A 70 8.19 9.40 2.19
N TRP A 71 6.93 9.66 1.85
CA TRP A 71 5.97 8.65 1.41
C TRP A 71 6.13 8.44 -0.09
N LEU A 72 6.61 7.25 -0.47
CA LEU A 72 6.81 6.82 -1.85
C LEU A 72 5.56 6.14 -2.40
N PRO A 73 5.29 6.26 -3.71
CA PRO A 73 4.18 5.53 -4.35
C PRO A 73 4.39 4.02 -4.31
N PRO A 74 3.33 3.21 -4.58
CA PRO A 74 3.48 1.76 -4.69
C PRO A 74 4.57 1.40 -5.71
N ALA A 75 5.62 0.67 -5.24
CA ALA A 75 6.82 0.44 -6.04
C ALA A 75 6.75 -0.81 -6.94
N TYR A 76 5.72 -1.65 -6.75
CA TYR A 76 5.57 -2.91 -7.46
C TYR A 76 4.83 -2.76 -8.80
N LYS A 77 4.93 -3.82 -9.64
CA LYS A 77 4.38 -3.82 -10.99
C LYS A 77 2.85 -3.74 -10.99
N GLY A 78 2.33 -2.74 -11.67
CA GLY A 78 0.91 -2.60 -11.94
C GLY A 78 0.49 -3.18 -13.31
N LYS A 79 -0.81 -3.37 -13.53
CA LYS A 79 -1.41 -3.91 -14.75
C LYS A 79 -1.06 -3.12 -16.01
N GLY A 80 -0.85 -1.83 -15.89
CA GLY A 80 -0.52 -0.91 -16.96
C GLY A 80 0.98 -0.78 -17.27
N GLY A 81 1.84 -1.60 -16.64
CA GLY A 81 3.28 -1.53 -16.81
C GLY A 81 3.83 -0.14 -16.47
N ILE A 82 4.58 0.48 -17.38
CA ILE A 82 5.17 1.81 -17.17
C ILE A 82 4.13 2.95 -16.98
N HIS A 83 2.89 2.72 -17.39
CA HIS A 83 1.83 3.73 -17.25
C HIS A 83 1.02 3.60 -15.96
N ASP A 84 1.23 2.52 -15.19
CA ASP A 84 0.50 2.28 -13.95
C ASP A 84 1.05 3.13 -12.81
N VAL A 85 0.17 3.83 -12.11
CA VAL A 85 0.52 4.65 -10.93
C VAL A 85 0.81 3.81 -9.67
N GLY A 86 0.71 2.46 -9.78
CA GLY A 86 1.01 1.51 -8.72
C GLY A 86 -0.22 0.90 -8.05
N TYR A 87 -1.39 1.55 -8.16
CA TYR A 87 -2.63 1.05 -7.54
C TYR A 87 -3.34 -0.02 -8.37
N GLY A 88 -2.97 -0.21 -9.64
CA GLY A 88 -3.43 -1.34 -10.44
C GLY A 88 -2.62 -2.62 -10.20
N VAL A 89 -2.52 -3.09 -8.98
CA VAL A 89 -1.58 -4.12 -8.50
C VAL A 89 -1.61 -5.41 -9.31
N TYR A 90 -0.51 -5.72 -9.96
CA TYR A 90 -0.31 -6.99 -10.66
C TYR A 90 0.61 -7.94 -9.88
N ASP A 91 1.89 -7.61 -9.71
CA ASP A 91 2.87 -8.47 -9.03
C ASP A 91 3.60 -7.70 -7.92
N LEU A 92 3.32 -8.05 -6.67
CA LEU A 92 3.92 -7.42 -5.49
C LEU A 92 5.44 -7.65 -5.37
N TYR A 93 5.96 -8.73 -5.96
CA TYR A 93 7.39 -9.05 -5.92
C TYR A 93 8.20 -8.40 -7.05
N ASP A 94 7.55 -7.80 -8.04
CA ASP A 94 8.24 -7.14 -9.15
C ASP A 94 8.35 -5.63 -8.90
N LEU A 95 9.46 -5.18 -8.36
CA LEU A 95 9.77 -3.78 -8.10
C LEU A 95 10.37 -3.06 -9.33
N GLY A 96 10.10 -3.54 -10.54
CA GLY A 96 10.73 -3.05 -11.76
C GLY A 96 11.99 -3.84 -12.12
N GLU A 97 11.96 -5.16 -11.92
CA GLU A 97 13.08 -6.09 -12.18
C GLU A 97 12.79 -7.05 -13.32
N PHE A 98 11.52 -7.41 -13.54
CA PHE A 98 11.12 -8.41 -14.52
C PHE A 98 10.38 -7.80 -15.71
N ASP A 99 10.57 -8.37 -16.92
CA ASP A 99 9.79 -7.98 -18.09
C ASP A 99 8.37 -8.54 -17.97
N GLN A 100 7.49 -7.72 -17.41
CA GLN A 100 6.07 -8.01 -17.20
C GLN A 100 5.24 -6.80 -17.60
N LYS A 101 4.04 -7.06 -18.11
CA LYS A 101 3.14 -5.99 -18.59
C LYS A 101 3.80 -5.05 -19.61
N GLY A 102 4.72 -5.62 -20.43
CA GLY A 102 5.37 -4.94 -21.54
C GLY A 102 6.54 -4.03 -21.16
N THR A 103 7.04 -4.12 -19.93
CA THR A 103 8.17 -3.29 -19.46
C THR A 103 8.91 -3.94 -18.29
N VAL A 104 10.22 -3.69 -18.19
CA VAL A 104 11.01 -4.04 -16.99
C VAL A 104 10.77 -3.00 -15.90
N PRO A 105 10.99 -1.69 -16.08
CA PRO A 105 10.75 -0.72 -15.03
C PRO A 105 9.25 -0.57 -14.71
N THR A 106 8.94 -0.10 -13.51
CA THR A 106 7.64 0.50 -13.19
C THR A 106 7.57 1.92 -13.73
N LYS A 107 6.45 2.63 -13.55
CA LYS A 107 6.32 4.05 -13.87
C LYS A 107 7.46 4.88 -13.29
N TYR A 108 7.97 4.49 -12.15
CA TYR A 108 8.88 5.25 -11.31
C TYR A 108 10.35 4.89 -11.50
N GLY A 109 10.65 3.69 -12.00
CA GLY A 109 12.02 3.21 -12.26
C GLY A 109 12.19 1.71 -12.07
N THR A 110 13.43 1.29 -12.05
CA THR A 110 13.84 -0.10 -11.78
C THR A 110 13.98 -0.34 -10.26
N LYS A 111 14.06 -1.61 -9.85
CA LYS A 111 14.33 -2.02 -8.48
C LYS A 111 15.63 -1.43 -7.93
N ASP A 112 16.71 -1.49 -8.70
CA ASP A 112 18.01 -0.96 -8.26
C ASP A 112 17.93 0.56 -8.02
N GLU A 113 17.20 1.28 -8.87
CA GLU A 113 16.97 2.73 -8.70
C GLU A 113 16.08 3.02 -7.49
N TYR A 114 15.08 2.17 -7.21
CA TYR A 114 14.25 2.29 -6.02
C TYR A 114 15.08 2.13 -4.73
N LEU A 115 15.91 1.10 -4.66
CA LEU A 115 16.81 0.88 -3.53
C LEU A 115 17.82 2.03 -3.38
N ALA A 116 18.40 2.50 -4.47
CA ALA A 116 19.31 3.64 -4.45
C ALA A 116 18.63 4.95 -3.97
N ALA A 117 17.36 5.17 -4.29
CA ALA A 117 16.59 6.31 -3.78
C ALA A 117 16.38 6.23 -2.26
N ILE A 118 16.06 5.05 -1.75
CA ILE A 118 15.92 4.81 -0.30
C ILE A 118 17.27 5.05 0.40
N ASP A 119 18.37 4.50 -0.11
CA ASP A 119 19.70 4.67 0.45
C ASP A 119 20.12 6.15 0.47
N ALA A 120 19.80 6.90 -0.60
CA ALA A 120 20.11 8.34 -0.67
C ALA A 120 19.33 9.15 0.37
N LEU A 121 18.04 8.86 0.58
CA LEU A 121 17.22 9.50 1.60
C LEU A 121 17.72 9.15 3.01
N HIS A 122 18.07 7.90 3.26
CA HIS A 122 18.64 7.45 4.53
C HIS A 122 19.99 8.13 4.83
N ALA A 123 20.83 8.33 3.83
CA ALA A 123 22.12 9.03 3.98
C ALA A 123 21.95 10.47 4.47
N GLU A 124 20.84 11.11 4.16
CA GLU A 124 20.46 12.46 4.62
C GLU A 124 19.61 12.43 5.91
N GLY A 125 19.39 11.27 6.51
CA GLY A 125 18.60 11.11 7.74
C GLY A 125 17.08 11.23 7.53
N VAL A 126 16.61 11.08 6.29
CA VAL A 126 15.18 11.09 5.93
C VAL A 126 14.66 9.66 5.86
N GLY A 127 13.61 9.36 6.61
CA GLY A 127 12.96 8.05 6.56
C GLY A 127 12.06 7.86 5.35
N VAL A 128 11.73 6.59 5.08
CA VAL A 128 10.91 6.21 3.94
C VAL A 128 9.68 5.44 4.38
N ALA A 129 8.50 5.91 3.98
CA ALA A 129 7.22 5.20 4.10
C ALA A 129 6.84 4.59 2.74
N ALA A 130 6.61 3.28 2.73
CA ALA A 130 6.15 2.57 1.54
C ALA A 130 4.63 2.54 1.46
N ASP A 131 4.08 2.69 0.26
CA ASP A 131 2.65 2.52 -0.01
C ASP A 131 2.30 1.04 -0.21
N ILE A 132 1.36 0.53 0.58
CA ILE A 132 1.00 -0.89 0.66
C ILE A 132 -0.45 -1.09 0.22
N VAL A 133 -0.64 -1.73 -0.93
CA VAL A 133 -1.94 -1.98 -1.55
C VAL A 133 -2.23 -3.49 -1.55
N LEU A 134 -3.06 -3.95 -0.61
CA LEU A 134 -3.38 -5.38 -0.43
C LEU A 134 -4.84 -5.72 -0.74
N ASN A 135 -5.71 -4.72 -0.90
CA ASN A 135 -7.13 -4.91 -1.08
C ASN A 135 -7.47 -5.69 -2.36
N HIS A 136 -6.76 -5.45 -3.45
CA HIS A 136 -7.14 -5.97 -4.77
C HIS A 136 -5.95 -6.34 -5.66
N ARG A 137 -6.26 -7.10 -6.74
CA ARG A 137 -5.35 -7.41 -7.84
C ARG A 137 -5.97 -7.05 -9.18
N MET A 138 -5.12 -6.66 -10.15
CA MET A 138 -5.55 -6.31 -11.49
C MET A 138 -4.60 -6.84 -12.56
N GLY A 139 -5.12 -7.07 -13.76
CA GLY A 139 -4.29 -7.45 -14.91
C GLY A 139 -3.83 -8.90 -14.89
N ALA A 140 -4.67 -9.83 -14.47
CA ALA A 140 -4.40 -11.26 -14.53
C ALA A 140 -3.86 -11.73 -15.89
N ASP A 141 -3.11 -12.83 -15.91
CA ASP A 141 -2.50 -13.40 -17.12
C ASP A 141 -3.49 -14.21 -17.95
N ALA A 142 -4.53 -14.75 -17.31
CA ALA A 142 -5.60 -15.48 -17.98
C ALA A 142 -6.93 -15.36 -17.22
N SER A 143 -8.03 -15.56 -17.96
CA SER A 143 -9.36 -15.73 -17.41
C SER A 143 -9.65 -17.20 -17.09
N GLU A 144 -10.67 -17.42 -16.24
CA GLU A 144 -11.21 -18.73 -15.94
C GLU A 144 -12.71 -18.66 -15.68
N LYS A 145 -13.40 -19.80 -15.85
CA LYS A 145 -14.84 -19.88 -15.62
C LYS A 145 -15.11 -20.13 -14.13
N VAL A 146 -15.91 -19.26 -13.54
CA VAL A 146 -16.26 -19.30 -12.11
C VAL A 146 -17.76 -19.16 -11.95
N LEU A 147 -18.36 -19.96 -11.06
CA LEU A 147 -19.73 -19.74 -10.62
C LEU A 147 -19.75 -18.59 -9.64
N ALA A 148 -20.60 -17.58 -9.88
CA ALA A 148 -20.64 -16.37 -9.07
C ALA A 148 -22.07 -15.83 -8.98
N THR A 149 -22.40 -15.19 -7.86
CA THR A 149 -23.68 -14.56 -7.63
C THR A 149 -23.60 -13.07 -7.90
N PRO A 150 -24.48 -12.50 -8.74
CA PRO A 150 -24.50 -11.06 -8.97
C PRO A 150 -25.04 -10.32 -7.74
N ILE A 151 -24.30 -9.27 -7.35
CA ILE A 151 -24.54 -8.47 -6.14
C ILE A 151 -24.96 -7.05 -6.53
N ASP A 152 -25.83 -6.45 -5.71
CA ASP A 152 -26.23 -5.05 -5.84
C ASP A 152 -25.06 -4.13 -5.46
N PRO A 153 -24.56 -3.28 -6.36
CA PRO A 153 -23.44 -2.39 -6.05
C PRO A 153 -23.76 -1.35 -4.96
N GLU A 154 -25.05 -1.02 -4.76
CA GLU A 154 -25.53 -0.03 -3.77
C GLU A 154 -25.89 -0.66 -2.41
N ASP A 155 -26.15 -1.96 -2.35
CA ASP A 155 -26.31 -2.73 -1.11
C ASP A 155 -25.70 -4.13 -1.29
N ARG A 156 -24.44 -4.28 -0.95
CA ARG A 156 -23.61 -5.47 -1.24
C ARG A 156 -23.99 -6.71 -0.44
N ARG A 157 -24.94 -6.60 0.46
CA ARG A 157 -25.56 -7.73 1.14
C ARG A 157 -26.67 -8.38 0.30
N LYS A 158 -27.05 -7.75 -0.82
CA LYS A 158 -28.19 -8.12 -1.62
C LYS A 158 -27.78 -8.75 -2.95
N GLU A 159 -28.24 -9.99 -3.15
CA GLU A 159 -28.15 -10.66 -4.43
C GLU A 159 -29.17 -10.09 -5.42
N THR A 160 -28.76 -9.89 -6.67
CA THR A 160 -29.63 -9.34 -7.73
C THR A 160 -30.12 -10.40 -8.71
N GLY A 161 -29.62 -11.64 -8.61
CA GLY A 161 -29.98 -12.76 -9.46
C GLY A 161 -29.47 -14.09 -8.92
N PRO A 162 -29.83 -15.21 -9.56
CA PRO A 162 -29.27 -16.50 -9.23
C PRO A 162 -27.79 -16.58 -9.61
N PRO A 163 -27.03 -17.53 -9.01
CA PRO A 163 -25.65 -17.81 -9.45
C PRO A 163 -25.58 -18.10 -10.93
N GLU A 164 -24.59 -17.51 -11.60
CA GLU A 164 -24.30 -17.67 -13.02
C GLU A 164 -22.82 -17.96 -13.25
N VAL A 165 -22.48 -18.63 -14.34
CA VAL A 165 -21.07 -18.84 -14.70
C VAL A 165 -20.57 -17.62 -15.46
N ILE A 166 -19.58 -16.95 -14.88
CA ILE A 166 -18.86 -15.83 -15.52
C ILE A 166 -17.47 -16.27 -15.96
N GLU A 167 -16.82 -15.50 -16.82
CA GLU A 167 -15.41 -15.63 -17.14
C GLU A 167 -14.62 -14.51 -16.48
N ALA A 168 -13.87 -14.85 -15.43
CA ALA A 168 -13.19 -13.90 -14.55
C ALA A 168 -11.68 -13.89 -14.81
N TRP A 169 -11.08 -12.70 -14.90
CA TRP A 169 -9.62 -12.49 -14.98
C TRP A 169 -8.98 -12.63 -13.61
N THR A 170 -8.73 -13.87 -13.18
CA THR A 170 -8.26 -14.19 -11.81
C THR A 170 -6.98 -15.01 -11.77
N ARG A 171 -6.46 -15.48 -12.93
CA ARG A 171 -5.24 -16.28 -12.97
C ARG A 171 -4.00 -15.40 -13.10
N PHE A 172 -3.23 -15.29 -12.00
CA PHE A 172 -1.95 -14.58 -11.98
C PHE A 172 -0.84 -15.61 -11.81
N THR A 173 -0.03 -15.77 -12.84
CA THR A 173 1.05 -16.78 -12.92
C THR A 173 2.44 -16.15 -13.00
N PHE A 174 2.52 -14.83 -13.22
CA PHE A 174 3.75 -14.05 -13.24
C PHE A 174 4.84 -14.63 -14.13
N PRO A 175 4.57 -14.84 -15.42
CA PRO A 175 5.47 -15.58 -16.32
C PRO A 175 6.84 -14.90 -16.47
N GLY A 176 6.92 -13.56 -16.41
CA GLY A 176 8.19 -12.84 -16.49
C GLY A 176 9.07 -13.03 -15.25
N ARG A 177 8.47 -13.16 -14.06
CA ARG A 177 9.17 -13.42 -12.81
C ARG A 177 9.57 -14.91 -12.67
N ALA A 178 8.84 -15.82 -13.27
CA ALA A 178 9.13 -17.25 -13.36
C ALA A 178 9.46 -17.90 -12.00
N GLY A 179 8.72 -17.56 -10.95
CA GLY A 179 8.87 -18.13 -9.60
C GLY A 179 9.97 -17.48 -8.74
N ALA A 180 10.70 -16.46 -9.22
CA ALA A 180 11.64 -15.72 -8.37
C ALA A 180 10.90 -15.12 -7.16
N TYR A 181 11.50 -15.23 -5.97
CA TYR A 181 11.00 -14.79 -4.66
C TYR A 181 9.79 -15.57 -4.11
N SER A 182 8.87 -16.01 -4.96
CA SER A 182 7.71 -16.84 -4.60
C SER A 182 7.20 -17.58 -5.83
N ASP A 183 6.86 -18.86 -5.66
CA ASP A 183 6.19 -19.69 -6.65
C ASP A 183 4.65 -19.69 -6.51
N PHE A 184 4.11 -18.89 -5.57
CA PHE A 184 2.68 -18.75 -5.37
C PHE A 184 2.01 -18.12 -6.60
N THR A 185 0.95 -18.75 -7.06
CA THR A 185 0.08 -18.28 -8.14
C THR A 185 -1.32 -18.05 -7.62
N TRP A 186 -2.03 -17.12 -8.24
CA TRP A 186 -3.39 -16.77 -7.84
C TRP A 186 -4.38 -17.33 -8.84
N ASP A 187 -5.52 -17.78 -8.32
CA ASP A 187 -6.72 -18.13 -9.09
C ASP A 187 -7.96 -17.58 -8.35
N TRP A 188 -9.16 -17.84 -8.88
CA TRP A 188 -10.40 -17.33 -8.31
C TRP A 188 -10.59 -17.67 -6.83
N THR A 189 -9.99 -18.75 -6.33
CA THR A 189 -10.10 -19.15 -4.90
C THR A 189 -9.42 -18.18 -3.96
N CYS A 190 -8.47 -17.39 -4.47
CA CYS A 190 -7.75 -16.36 -3.73
C CYS A 190 -8.54 -15.05 -3.58
N PHE A 191 -9.74 -14.95 -4.14
CA PHE A 191 -10.52 -13.72 -4.19
C PHE A 191 -11.94 -13.94 -3.69
N HIS A 192 -12.59 -12.87 -3.21
CA HIS A 192 -14.02 -12.89 -2.88
C HIS A 192 -14.87 -12.70 -4.14
N GLY A 193 -14.51 -11.78 -5.00
CA GLY A 193 -15.29 -11.41 -6.15
C GLY A 193 -14.57 -10.52 -7.15
N ILE A 194 -15.32 -10.07 -8.17
CA ILE A 194 -14.81 -9.27 -9.30
C ILE A 194 -15.91 -8.36 -9.86
N ASP A 195 -15.51 -7.34 -10.63
CA ASP A 195 -16.43 -6.37 -11.26
C ASP A 195 -16.61 -6.52 -12.78
N TRP A 196 -16.01 -7.56 -13.39
CA TRP A 196 -16.04 -7.77 -14.84
C TRP A 196 -16.27 -9.22 -15.24
N ASP A 197 -17.25 -9.45 -16.15
CA ASP A 197 -17.44 -10.73 -16.83
C ASP A 197 -16.87 -10.65 -18.26
N GLU A 198 -15.79 -11.35 -18.52
CA GLU A 198 -15.11 -11.36 -19.82
C GLU A 198 -15.94 -12.04 -20.92
N ALA A 199 -16.73 -13.05 -20.59
CA ALA A 199 -17.54 -13.77 -21.57
C ALA A 199 -18.61 -12.88 -22.21
N THR A 200 -19.25 -12.04 -21.42
CA THR A 200 -20.34 -11.14 -21.87
C THR A 200 -19.91 -9.68 -22.00
N LYS A 201 -18.66 -9.34 -21.64
CA LYS A 201 -18.12 -7.96 -21.62
C LYS A 201 -18.98 -7.02 -20.75
N ARG A 202 -19.45 -7.51 -19.62
CA ARG A 202 -20.40 -6.81 -18.75
C ARG A 202 -19.72 -6.36 -17.47
N ASN A 203 -19.89 -5.09 -17.12
CA ASN A 203 -19.62 -4.59 -15.76
C ASN A 203 -20.73 -5.03 -14.81
N GLY A 204 -20.38 -5.36 -13.58
CA GLY A 204 -21.25 -5.72 -12.49
C GLY A 204 -20.43 -6.00 -11.26
N LEU A 205 -21.05 -6.51 -10.22
CA LEU A 205 -20.36 -7.01 -9.03
C LEU A 205 -20.78 -8.45 -8.81
N TRP A 206 -19.82 -9.36 -8.76
CA TRP A 206 -20.04 -10.79 -8.55
C TRP A 206 -19.26 -11.28 -7.35
N LEU A 207 -19.97 -11.95 -6.45
CA LEU A 207 -19.37 -12.72 -5.36
C LEU A 207 -19.18 -14.16 -5.84
N PHE A 208 -17.98 -14.71 -5.72
CA PHE A 208 -17.65 -16.07 -6.14
C PHE A 208 -18.33 -17.11 -5.26
N GLU A 209 -18.65 -18.27 -5.83
CA GLU A 209 -19.33 -19.36 -5.15
C GLU A 209 -18.58 -19.80 -3.89
N GLY A 210 -19.33 -19.89 -2.77
CA GLY A 210 -18.78 -20.27 -1.47
C GLY A 210 -17.96 -19.20 -0.77
N LYS A 211 -17.85 -17.99 -1.34
CA LYS A 211 -17.21 -16.84 -0.71
C LYS A 211 -18.24 -15.97 0.03
N GLN A 212 -17.72 -15.15 0.94
CA GLN A 212 -18.46 -14.12 1.68
C GLN A 212 -17.58 -12.90 1.80
N TRP A 213 -18.17 -11.71 1.74
CA TRP A 213 -17.45 -10.48 2.06
C TRP A 213 -16.93 -10.49 3.50
N ASN A 214 -15.79 -9.85 3.77
CA ASN A 214 -15.31 -9.70 5.14
C ASN A 214 -16.30 -8.88 5.99
N ASP A 215 -16.51 -9.28 7.25
CA ASP A 215 -17.45 -8.61 8.16
C ASP A 215 -16.86 -7.37 8.84
N ASN A 216 -15.53 -7.32 9.03
CA ASN A 216 -14.84 -6.29 9.81
C ASN A 216 -14.37 -5.11 8.94
N VAL A 217 -15.21 -4.65 8.04
CA VAL A 217 -15.02 -3.53 7.12
C VAL A 217 -16.02 -2.41 7.41
N THR A 218 -15.94 -1.28 6.69
CA THR A 218 -16.96 -0.23 6.81
C THR A 218 -18.34 -0.73 6.39
N ALA A 219 -19.39 -0.24 7.09
CA ALA A 219 -20.78 -0.59 6.80
C ALA A 219 -21.40 0.24 5.64
N GLU A 220 -20.63 1.09 4.99
CA GLU A 220 -21.06 1.80 3.77
C GLU A 220 -21.53 0.78 2.74
N LEU A 221 -22.54 1.09 1.95
CA LEU A 221 -23.17 0.20 0.97
C LEU A 221 -23.58 -1.18 1.56
N GLY A 222 -23.88 -1.21 2.84
CA GLY A 222 -24.22 -2.43 3.59
C GLY A 222 -23.03 -3.28 4.04
N ASN A 223 -22.01 -3.39 3.21
CA ASN A 223 -20.68 -3.96 3.44
C ASN A 223 -19.76 -3.49 2.32
N TYR A 224 -18.67 -2.80 2.65
CA TYR A 224 -17.80 -2.24 1.62
C TYR A 224 -16.42 -2.92 1.57
N ASP A 225 -16.40 -4.25 1.65
CA ASP A 225 -15.20 -5.06 1.42
C ASP A 225 -14.67 -4.86 -0.02
N TYR A 226 -15.51 -5.10 -1.00
CA TYR A 226 -15.15 -4.92 -2.40
C TYR A 226 -14.89 -3.45 -2.76
N LEU A 227 -13.70 -3.14 -3.28
CA LEU A 227 -13.38 -1.82 -3.83
C LEU A 227 -13.31 -1.85 -5.35
N MET A 228 -12.45 -2.67 -5.92
CA MET A 228 -12.21 -2.79 -7.38
C MET A 228 -11.44 -4.06 -7.75
N GLY A 229 -11.48 -4.43 -9.03
CA GLY A 229 -10.67 -5.54 -9.58
C GLY A 229 -11.01 -6.91 -8.98
N CYS A 230 -9.99 -7.71 -8.72
CA CYS A 230 -10.14 -8.97 -7.98
C CYS A 230 -9.93 -8.68 -6.49
N ASP A 231 -10.99 -8.76 -5.72
CA ASP A 231 -10.99 -8.49 -4.27
C ASP A 231 -10.28 -9.61 -3.51
N VAL A 232 -9.19 -9.29 -2.81
CA VAL A 232 -8.30 -10.29 -2.20
C VAL A 232 -8.93 -10.92 -0.96
N HIS A 233 -9.06 -12.24 -0.95
CA HIS A 233 -9.55 -13.00 0.19
C HIS A 233 -8.47 -13.11 1.29
N VAL A 234 -8.20 -12.00 1.98
CA VAL A 234 -7.12 -11.87 2.97
C VAL A 234 -7.23 -12.84 4.16
N THR A 235 -8.41 -13.40 4.40
CA THR A 235 -8.66 -14.39 5.46
C THR A 235 -8.45 -15.83 5.00
N ASP A 236 -8.24 -16.09 3.69
CA ASP A 236 -7.82 -17.40 3.21
C ASP A 236 -6.41 -17.72 3.75
N PRO A 237 -6.18 -18.91 4.35
CA PRO A 237 -4.91 -19.22 4.97
C PRO A 237 -3.71 -19.20 4.01
N ALA A 238 -3.87 -19.60 2.75
CA ALA A 238 -2.79 -19.61 1.77
C ALA A 238 -2.47 -18.21 1.30
N VAL A 239 -3.49 -17.38 1.04
CA VAL A 239 -3.36 -15.96 0.68
C VAL A 239 -2.72 -15.19 1.83
N SER A 240 -3.22 -15.38 3.05
CA SER A 240 -2.69 -14.73 4.25
C SER A 240 -1.21 -15.05 4.47
N ALA A 241 -0.82 -16.32 4.35
CA ALA A 241 0.57 -16.76 4.47
C ALA A 241 1.48 -16.18 3.36
N GLU A 242 0.94 -16.01 2.14
CA GLU A 242 1.68 -15.39 1.04
C GLU A 242 1.87 -13.89 1.28
N LEU A 243 0.87 -13.19 1.78
CA LEU A 243 0.98 -11.77 2.13
C LEU A 243 1.95 -11.53 3.30
N ASP A 244 2.01 -12.44 4.28
CA ASP A 244 3.00 -12.40 5.38
C ASP A 244 4.42 -12.60 4.85
N ARG A 245 4.62 -13.57 3.93
CA ARG A 245 5.91 -13.82 3.27
C ARG A 245 6.35 -12.62 2.44
N TRP A 246 5.44 -12.07 1.65
CA TRP A 246 5.70 -10.89 0.84
C TRP A 246 6.08 -9.68 1.71
N GLY A 247 5.32 -9.38 2.74
CA GLY A 247 5.59 -8.24 3.61
C GLY A 247 6.98 -8.30 4.22
N ARG A 248 7.39 -9.47 4.73
CA ARG A 248 8.74 -9.69 5.25
C ARG A 248 9.80 -9.47 4.16
N TRP A 249 9.64 -10.13 3.00
CA TRP A 249 10.55 -9.98 1.88
C TRP A 249 10.68 -8.51 1.45
N TYR A 250 9.55 -7.80 1.38
CA TYR A 250 9.53 -6.41 0.98
C TYR A 250 10.33 -5.52 1.94
N VAL A 251 10.07 -5.62 3.23
CA VAL A 251 10.77 -4.85 4.28
C VAL A 251 12.25 -5.19 4.34
N GLU A 252 12.61 -6.48 4.29
CA GLU A 252 14.01 -6.93 4.30
C GLU A 252 14.78 -6.50 3.03
N THR A 253 14.09 -6.49 1.87
CA THR A 253 14.70 -6.10 0.59
C THR A 253 14.89 -4.59 0.48
N THR A 254 13.92 -3.82 0.94
CA THR A 254 13.88 -2.37 0.68
C THR A 254 14.42 -1.53 1.83
N GLY A 255 14.39 -2.05 3.05
CA GLY A 255 14.81 -1.31 4.23
C GLY A 255 13.91 -0.12 4.58
N VAL A 256 12.64 -0.07 4.11
CA VAL A 256 11.71 1.03 4.43
C VAL A 256 11.39 1.10 5.92
N ASP A 257 11.13 2.30 6.43
CA ASP A 257 11.01 2.59 7.86
C ASP A 257 9.58 2.61 8.35
N ALA A 258 8.63 2.91 7.47
CA ALA A 258 7.22 3.07 7.77
C ALA A 258 6.35 2.56 6.62
N LEU A 259 5.05 2.42 6.88
CA LEU A 259 4.08 1.95 5.91
C LEU A 259 2.92 2.95 5.79
N ARG A 260 2.47 3.23 4.57
CA ARG A 260 1.14 3.77 4.31
C ARG A 260 0.27 2.60 3.83
N LEU A 261 -0.83 2.37 4.48
CA LEU A 261 -1.77 1.29 4.16
C LEU A 261 -2.91 1.87 3.34
N ASP A 262 -3.03 1.42 2.10
CA ASP A 262 -4.06 1.83 1.16
C ASP A 262 -5.42 1.27 1.56
N ALA A 263 -6.47 2.08 1.37
CA ALA A 263 -7.88 1.68 1.38
C ALA A 263 -8.30 0.79 2.57
N VAL A 264 -7.79 1.06 3.77
CA VAL A 264 -7.94 0.17 4.94
C VAL A 264 -9.39 -0.07 5.37
N LYS A 265 -10.33 0.81 5.01
CA LYS A 265 -11.76 0.63 5.33
C LYS A 265 -12.41 -0.51 4.54
N HIS A 266 -11.75 -0.97 3.47
CA HIS A 266 -12.20 -2.03 2.57
C HIS A 266 -11.55 -3.38 2.85
N VAL A 267 -10.64 -3.47 3.82
CA VAL A 267 -9.96 -4.70 4.23
C VAL A 267 -10.31 -5.00 5.67
N GLY A 268 -10.58 -6.24 6.01
CA GLY A 268 -10.92 -6.63 7.38
C GLY A 268 -9.89 -6.09 8.39
N SER A 269 -10.34 -5.33 9.38
CA SER A 269 -9.47 -4.69 10.38
C SER A 269 -8.64 -5.70 11.17
N ASP A 270 -9.16 -6.90 11.40
CA ASP A 270 -8.47 -8.02 12.04
C ASP A 270 -7.29 -8.53 11.21
N PHE A 271 -7.38 -8.49 9.88
CA PHE A 271 -6.25 -8.80 9.02
C PHE A 271 -5.08 -7.83 9.25
N TYR A 272 -5.30 -6.51 9.21
CA TYR A 272 -4.22 -5.56 9.40
C TYR A 272 -3.65 -5.59 10.81
N ALA A 273 -4.48 -5.78 11.84
CA ALA A 273 -4.00 -5.93 13.22
C ALA A 273 -3.03 -7.12 13.35
N ARG A 274 -3.40 -8.28 12.78
CA ARG A 274 -2.56 -9.47 12.77
C ARG A 274 -1.32 -9.30 11.86
N TRP A 275 -1.51 -8.83 10.63
CA TRP A 275 -0.44 -8.71 9.63
C TRP A 275 0.67 -7.77 10.09
N LEU A 276 0.35 -6.60 10.65
CA LEU A 276 1.32 -5.67 11.19
C LEU A 276 2.08 -6.26 12.39
N ALA A 277 1.37 -6.96 13.28
CA ALA A 277 2.01 -7.62 14.42
C ALA A 277 3.01 -8.69 13.98
N GLU A 278 2.63 -9.53 13.02
CA GLU A 278 3.50 -10.58 12.45
C GLU A 278 4.68 -9.97 11.69
N LEU A 279 4.45 -8.95 10.89
CA LEU A 279 5.52 -8.27 10.12
C LEU A 279 6.56 -7.65 11.06
N ARG A 280 6.13 -6.96 12.11
CA ARG A 280 7.02 -6.39 13.13
C ARG A 280 7.79 -7.47 13.89
N ALA A 281 7.11 -8.54 14.28
CA ALA A 281 7.74 -9.65 14.99
C ALA A 281 8.78 -10.38 14.11
N SER A 282 8.47 -10.61 12.83
CA SER A 282 9.34 -11.36 11.92
C SER A 282 10.54 -10.56 11.42
N THR A 283 10.42 -9.23 11.32
CA THR A 283 11.50 -8.34 10.87
C THR A 283 12.30 -7.73 12.02
N GLY A 284 11.74 -7.72 13.25
CA GLY A 284 12.34 -7.04 14.41
C GLY A 284 12.26 -5.52 14.32
N ARG A 285 11.50 -4.95 13.37
CA ARG A 285 11.39 -3.51 13.11
C ARG A 285 10.09 -2.94 13.66
N ALA A 286 10.10 -1.69 14.12
CA ALA A 286 8.93 -1.02 14.69
C ALA A 286 7.84 -0.74 13.64
N LEU A 287 8.22 -0.40 12.40
CA LEU A 287 7.35 -0.14 11.24
C LEU A 287 6.08 0.64 11.61
N PRO A 288 6.18 1.91 12.01
CA PRO A 288 5.00 2.76 12.14
C PRO A 288 4.15 2.71 10.87
N ALA A 289 2.83 2.70 11.03
CA ALA A 289 1.91 2.59 9.90
C ALA A 289 0.85 3.68 9.95
N VAL A 290 0.55 4.25 8.78
CA VAL A 290 -0.53 5.21 8.57
C VAL A 290 -1.55 4.60 7.63
N GLY A 291 -2.79 4.44 8.07
CA GLY A 291 -3.88 3.89 7.25
C GLY A 291 -4.69 4.99 6.57
N GLU A 292 -5.07 4.73 5.34
CA GLU A 292 -6.05 5.55 4.64
C GLU A 292 -7.46 5.02 4.91
N TYR A 293 -8.15 5.63 5.88
CA TYR A 293 -9.55 5.38 6.15
C TYR A 293 -10.38 6.58 5.64
N TRP A 294 -10.82 6.53 4.39
CA TRP A 294 -11.48 7.67 3.74
C TRP A 294 -12.93 7.81 4.18
N ASN A 295 -13.16 8.50 5.29
CA ASN A 295 -14.48 8.82 5.83
C ASN A 295 -14.46 10.15 6.56
N GLY A 296 -15.52 10.96 6.41
CA GLY A 296 -15.68 12.27 7.08
C GLY A 296 -16.21 12.19 8.52
N ASP A 297 -16.64 11.02 8.98
CA ASP A 297 -17.11 10.79 10.35
C ASP A 297 -15.99 10.29 11.24
N VAL A 298 -15.55 11.12 12.19
CA VAL A 298 -14.47 10.76 13.12
C VAL A 298 -14.77 9.50 13.94
N THR A 299 -16.06 9.19 14.20
CA THR A 299 -16.45 7.98 14.94
C THR A 299 -16.09 6.69 14.18
N GLU A 300 -16.10 6.72 12.86
CA GLU A 300 -15.66 5.57 12.05
C GLU A 300 -14.14 5.39 12.14
N LEU A 301 -13.37 6.49 12.12
CA LEU A 301 -11.92 6.44 12.31
C LEU A 301 -11.57 5.91 13.70
N GLU A 302 -12.24 6.40 14.75
CA GLU A 302 -12.03 5.95 16.14
C GLU A 302 -12.37 4.45 16.31
N ARG A 303 -13.43 3.98 15.64
CA ARG A 303 -13.80 2.54 15.65
C ARG A 303 -12.69 1.70 15.02
N TYR A 304 -12.15 2.13 13.87
CA TYR A 304 -11.03 1.44 13.22
C TYR A 304 -9.79 1.43 14.11
N LEU A 305 -9.43 2.56 14.71
CA LEU A 305 -8.30 2.67 15.63
C LEU A 305 -8.44 1.81 16.89
N ALA A 306 -9.67 1.55 17.33
CA ALA A 306 -9.93 0.61 18.43
C ALA A 306 -9.70 -0.86 18.00
N ALA A 307 -9.97 -1.19 16.74
CA ALA A 307 -9.74 -2.53 16.20
C ALA A 307 -8.26 -2.76 15.79
N VAL A 308 -7.56 -1.71 15.34
CA VAL A 308 -6.15 -1.75 14.93
C VAL A 308 -5.35 -0.73 15.76
N PRO A 309 -4.97 -1.06 17.00
CA PRO A 309 -4.45 -0.07 17.96
C PRO A 309 -3.08 0.53 17.58
N ASP A 310 -2.28 -0.19 16.78
CA ASP A 310 -0.90 0.17 16.44
C ASP A 310 -0.79 0.86 15.06
N VAL A 311 -1.85 1.57 14.65
CA VAL A 311 -1.88 2.34 13.40
C VAL A 311 -2.26 3.79 13.68
N MET A 312 -1.77 4.71 12.87
CA MET A 312 -2.25 6.09 12.74
C MET A 312 -3.20 6.18 11.54
N LEU A 313 -4.05 7.19 11.47
CA LEU A 313 -4.90 7.45 10.30
C LEU A 313 -4.70 8.88 9.79
N PHE A 314 -4.87 9.06 8.49
CA PHE A 314 -5.06 10.38 7.92
C PHE A 314 -6.35 11.01 8.45
N ASP A 315 -6.28 12.28 8.87
CA ASP A 315 -7.43 13.02 9.40
C ASP A 315 -8.31 13.56 8.24
N VAL A 316 -9.06 12.66 7.63
CA VAL A 316 -9.99 12.99 6.54
C VAL A 316 -11.07 13.97 6.98
N PRO A 317 -11.66 13.89 8.20
CA PRO A 317 -12.55 14.94 8.72
C PRO A 317 -11.92 16.32 8.71
N LEU A 318 -10.64 16.47 9.11
CA LEU A 318 -9.95 17.76 9.07
C LEU A 318 -9.71 18.23 7.62
N HIS A 319 -9.31 17.31 6.72
CA HIS A 319 -9.16 17.62 5.30
C HIS A 319 -10.44 18.24 4.72
N TYR A 320 -11.60 17.65 4.98
CA TYR A 320 -12.89 18.20 4.52
C TYR A 320 -13.18 19.58 5.11
N ARG A 321 -12.85 19.81 6.39
CA ARG A 321 -13.02 21.13 7.01
C ARG A 321 -12.10 22.19 6.42
N LEU A 322 -10.84 21.82 6.12
CA LEU A 322 -9.89 22.70 5.45
C LEU A 322 -10.37 23.04 4.02
N HIS A 323 -10.87 22.03 3.29
CA HIS A 323 -11.46 22.25 1.97
C HIS A 323 -12.68 23.19 2.02
N GLU A 324 -13.62 22.94 2.93
CA GLU A 324 -14.77 23.82 3.14
C GLU A 324 -14.32 25.26 3.48
N ALA A 325 -13.34 25.39 4.37
CA ALA A 325 -12.80 26.70 4.74
C ALA A 325 -12.16 27.44 3.56
N SER A 326 -11.52 26.72 2.64
CA SER A 326 -10.86 27.29 1.45
C SER A 326 -11.85 27.71 0.35
N THR A 327 -13.01 27.07 0.29
CA THR A 327 -14.00 27.24 -0.80
C THR A 327 -15.20 28.10 -0.42
N CYS A 328 -15.38 28.44 0.87
CA CYS A 328 -16.49 29.29 1.32
C CYS A 328 -16.22 30.77 1.04
N ASP A 329 -17.29 31.55 0.82
CA ASP A 329 -17.26 32.98 0.53
C ASP A 329 -16.93 33.88 1.76
N GLY A 330 -16.00 33.42 2.64
CA GLY A 330 -15.40 34.28 3.68
C GLY A 330 -16.05 34.28 5.06
N ASN A 331 -16.96 33.34 5.37
CA ASN A 331 -17.62 33.20 6.67
C ASN A 331 -17.33 31.89 7.38
N VAL A 332 -16.03 31.52 7.55
CA VAL A 332 -15.66 30.36 8.34
C VAL A 332 -15.27 30.74 9.75
N ASP A 333 -15.87 30.09 10.72
CA ASP A 333 -15.44 30.15 12.11
C ASP A 333 -14.26 29.22 12.34
N LEU A 334 -13.03 29.72 12.17
CA LEU A 334 -11.81 28.95 12.38
C LEU A 334 -11.65 28.45 13.81
N SER A 335 -12.36 29.00 14.81
CA SER A 335 -12.34 28.50 16.18
C SER A 335 -12.93 27.09 16.29
N ARG A 336 -13.74 26.68 15.33
CA ARG A 336 -14.39 25.37 15.23
C ARG A 336 -13.70 24.40 14.27
N LEU A 337 -12.56 24.78 13.70
CA LEU A 337 -11.86 23.98 12.68
C LEU A 337 -11.58 22.54 13.15
N TRP A 338 -11.26 22.37 14.42
CA TRP A 338 -10.91 21.09 15.02
C TRP A 338 -12.09 20.24 15.50
N GLU A 339 -13.32 20.77 15.47
CA GLU A 339 -14.49 20.02 15.96
C GLU A 339 -14.79 18.83 15.07
N GLY A 340 -14.93 17.62 15.67
CA GLY A 340 -15.22 16.38 14.96
C GLY A 340 -14.07 15.90 14.06
N THR A 341 -12.82 16.23 14.42
CA THR A 341 -11.61 15.77 13.74
C THR A 341 -10.87 14.76 14.60
N LEU A 342 -10.10 13.89 13.97
CA LEU A 342 -9.26 12.92 14.67
C LEU A 342 -8.14 13.63 15.46
N THR A 343 -7.58 14.71 14.92
CA THR A 343 -6.57 15.52 15.62
C THR A 343 -7.07 16.08 16.95
N LYS A 344 -8.37 16.35 17.06
CA LYS A 344 -8.97 16.80 18.32
C LYS A 344 -9.17 15.66 19.31
N SER A 345 -9.63 14.50 18.85
CA SER A 345 -10.00 13.37 19.73
C SER A 345 -8.82 12.48 20.08
N ASP A 346 -7.91 12.23 19.11
CA ASP A 346 -6.71 11.40 19.30
C ASP A 346 -5.52 11.96 18.48
N PRO A 347 -4.91 13.05 18.96
CA PRO A 347 -3.82 13.71 18.24
C PRO A 347 -2.58 12.81 18.07
N SER A 348 -2.41 11.82 18.93
CA SER A 348 -1.25 10.91 18.88
C SER A 348 -1.32 9.91 17.74
N ARG A 349 -2.52 9.64 17.19
CA ARG A 349 -2.74 8.73 16.08
C ARG A 349 -3.35 9.42 14.85
N SER A 350 -3.23 10.74 14.78
CA SER A 350 -3.73 11.56 13.68
C SER A 350 -2.58 12.04 12.80
N VAL A 351 -2.71 11.85 11.48
CA VAL A 351 -1.83 12.45 10.47
C VAL A 351 -2.63 13.46 9.67
N THR A 352 -2.31 14.74 9.86
CA THR A 352 -3.00 15.84 9.17
C THR A 352 -2.47 16.02 7.75
N PHE A 353 -3.33 16.36 6.82
CA PHE A 353 -2.97 16.69 5.45
C PHE A 353 -3.94 17.73 4.86
N VAL A 354 -3.50 18.44 3.84
CA VAL A 354 -4.33 19.41 3.12
C VAL A 354 -4.79 18.80 1.80
N GLU A 355 -3.88 18.14 1.09
CA GLU A 355 -4.07 17.58 -0.24
C GLU A 355 -3.25 16.29 -0.36
N ASN A 356 -3.72 15.35 -1.19
CA ASN A 356 -2.99 14.17 -1.60
C ASN A 356 -3.25 13.85 -3.09
N HIS A 357 -2.72 12.73 -3.59
CA HIS A 357 -2.86 12.33 -4.99
C HIS A 357 -4.31 12.09 -5.45
N ASP A 358 -5.24 11.73 -4.53
CA ASP A 358 -6.66 11.52 -4.84
C ASP A 358 -7.50 12.81 -4.83
N THR A 359 -7.00 13.87 -4.19
CA THR A 359 -7.70 15.16 -4.09
C THR A 359 -7.14 16.22 -5.03
N GLN A 360 -6.04 15.94 -5.74
CA GLN A 360 -5.48 16.83 -6.75
C GLN A 360 -6.48 17.03 -7.89
N PRO A 361 -6.74 18.29 -8.30
CA PRO A 361 -7.56 18.51 -9.49
C PRO A 361 -6.87 17.95 -10.73
N GLY A 362 -7.62 17.12 -11.51
CA GLY A 362 -7.16 16.57 -12.77
C GLY A 362 -7.06 17.62 -13.87
#